data_5dfdb07943f5923210b434b3a5a9e425
#
_entry.id   5dfdb07943f5923210b434b3a5a9e425
#
_cell.length_a   1.000
_cell.length_b   1.000
_cell.length_c   1.000
_cell.angle_alpha   90.00
_cell.angle_beta   90.00
_cell.angle_gamma   90.00
#
_symmetry.space_group_name_H-M   'P 1'
#
loop_
_entity.id
_entity.type
_entity.pdbx_description
1 polymer ?
#
loop_
_entity_poly.entity_id
_entity_poly.type
_entity_poly.pdbx_seq_one_letter_code
_entity_poly.pdbx_strand_id
1 'polypeptide(L)'
;MILALSGGIDSMVLADLLLKAKADFVVAHCNFHLRGEESDGDEQFVRDYAERNGLKIYVKHFDTMDYAQTHGVSIEMAARELRYAWFEELRLQLNYDYIAVAHHANDQLETFFINLLRGAGIRGLKGMQPVNGHIIRPLLDVSREEIHQYAIENHIAWREDYTNAETQFLRNKIRHELLPVIDSISKEGRAAILKSISHLASENELYRELVKEKLASCTSLRAERSGARQPEGSLTEREVMTQGKQLLFEWLRDYGFNSDQVHFIYEAMNGQPGTSFFSPTHRVTIERDGLELTPICQQMDVPVELSYEQIPNDEHFTIDKFPQVAQLDYDKLSFPLQLRKWQVGDRFHPLGMKGSKLLSDFFVDQKMTTRQKEECYVLTTADGEIVWVVGRRIDDRFKVTDKTKTVLIARRM
;
A
#
# COMPACT_ATOMS: atom_id res chain seq x y z
N MET A 1 16.32 -16.10 15.21
CA MET A 1 16.03 -14.67 14.91
C MET A 1 17.30 -13.93 14.47
N ILE A 2 17.18 -12.74 13.90
CA ILE A 2 18.30 -11.85 13.60
C ILE A 2 18.39 -10.77 14.67
N LEU A 3 19.56 -10.55 15.26
CA LEU A 3 19.81 -9.45 16.18
C LEU A 3 20.52 -8.32 15.44
N ALA A 4 19.90 -7.13 15.40
CA ALA A 4 20.55 -5.92 14.92
C ALA A 4 21.53 -5.41 15.99
N LEU A 5 22.82 -5.56 15.75
CA LEU A 5 23.88 -5.24 16.71
C LEU A 5 24.72 -4.07 16.22
N SER A 6 24.58 -2.90 16.86
CA SER A 6 25.32 -1.68 16.49
C SER A 6 26.67 -1.55 17.21
N GLY A 7 26.86 -2.24 18.34
CA GLY A 7 27.99 -2.07 19.25
C GLY A 7 27.74 -1.09 20.39
N GLY A 8 26.65 -0.31 20.32
CA GLY A 8 26.22 0.57 21.41
C GLY A 8 25.58 -0.19 22.58
N ILE A 9 25.54 0.46 23.75
CA ILE A 9 25.15 -0.15 25.03
C ILE A 9 23.82 -0.93 24.94
N ASP A 10 22.77 -0.34 24.34
CA ASP A 10 21.44 -0.93 24.28
C ASP A 10 21.45 -2.26 23.50
N SER A 11 22.14 -2.27 22.37
CA SER A 11 22.27 -3.46 21.52
C SER A 11 23.14 -4.55 22.13
N MET A 12 24.19 -4.15 22.88
CA MET A 12 25.07 -5.10 23.58
C MET A 12 24.37 -5.74 24.78
N VAL A 13 23.58 -4.99 25.54
CA VAL A 13 22.73 -5.53 26.61
C VAL A 13 21.70 -6.52 26.07
N LEU A 14 21.06 -6.19 24.95
CA LEU A 14 20.13 -7.12 24.31
C LEU A 14 20.83 -8.41 23.87
N ALA A 15 22.03 -8.31 23.32
CA ALA A 15 22.81 -9.48 22.92
C ALA A 15 23.15 -10.39 24.13
N ASP A 16 23.59 -9.82 25.26
CA ASP A 16 23.87 -10.57 26.48
C ASP A 16 22.62 -11.26 27.06
N LEU A 17 21.50 -10.55 27.07
CA LEU A 17 20.21 -11.11 27.53
C LEU A 17 19.75 -12.28 26.65
N LEU A 18 19.91 -12.18 25.32
CA LEU A 18 19.56 -13.25 24.40
C LEU A 18 20.50 -14.48 24.57
N LEU A 19 21.80 -14.25 24.82
CA LEU A 19 22.75 -15.33 25.15
C LEU A 19 22.37 -16.05 26.45
N LYS A 20 22.06 -15.29 27.52
CA LYS A 20 21.61 -15.85 28.80
C LYS A 20 20.31 -16.60 28.70
N ALA A 21 19.40 -16.13 27.86
CA ALA A 21 18.14 -16.81 27.53
C ALA A 21 18.34 -18.03 26.63
N LYS A 22 19.54 -18.29 26.14
CA LYS A 22 19.87 -19.37 25.18
C LYS A 22 19.02 -19.30 23.91
N ALA A 23 18.70 -18.07 23.46
CA ALA A 23 17.95 -17.85 22.24
C ALA A 23 18.80 -18.24 21.02
N ASP A 24 18.17 -18.80 19.98
CA ASP A 24 18.81 -19.02 18.68
C ASP A 24 18.78 -17.74 17.87
N PHE A 25 19.94 -17.13 17.62
CA PHE A 25 20.06 -15.91 16.84
C PHE A 25 21.39 -15.79 16.11
N VAL A 26 21.37 -14.98 15.05
CA VAL A 26 22.55 -14.50 14.34
C VAL A 26 22.66 -12.99 14.46
N VAL A 27 23.86 -12.46 14.34
CA VAL A 27 24.14 -11.02 14.43
C VAL A 27 24.09 -10.39 13.05
N ALA A 28 23.44 -9.24 12.91
CA ALA A 28 23.47 -8.38 11.73
C ALA A 28 24.00 -7.00 12.10
N HIS A 29 25.07 -6.56 11.44
CA HIS A 29 25.70 -5.25 11.63
C HIS A 29 25.68 -4.45 10.32
N CYS A 30 25.27 -3.15 10.40
CA CYS A 30 25.26 -2.22 9.28
C CYS A 30 26.43 -1.24 9.43
N ASN A 31 27.34 -1.21 8.49
CA ASN A 31 28.36 -0.16 8.41
C ASN A 31 27.93 0.87 7.33
N PHE A 32 27.59 2.08 7.78
CA PHE A 32 27.11 3.15 6.90
C PHE A 32 28.21 4.10 6.42
N HIS A 33 29.47 3.88 6.85
CA HIS A 33 30.64 4.70 6.54
C HIS A 33 30.48 6.21 6.82
N LEU A 34 29.60 6.58 7.74
CA LEU A 34 29.30 7.99 8.05
C LEU A 34 30.32 8.63 8.98
N ARG A 35 31.17 7.82 9.66
CA ARG A 35 32.14 8.26 10.66
C ARG A 35 33.57 7.78 10.38
N GLY A 36 33.86 7.38 9.14
CA GLY A 36 35.19 6.90 8.75
C GLY A 36 35.70 5.75 9.65
N GLU A 37 36.91 5.91 10.21
CA GLU A 37 37.57 4.88 11.03
C GLU A 37 36.78 4.47 12.28
N GLU A 38 35.91 5.32 12.83
CA GLU A 38 35.04 4.95 13.96
C GLU A 38 33.98 3.93 13.55
N SER A 39 33.39 4.08 12.33
CA SER A 39 32.45 3.10 11.81
C SER A 39 33.09 1.72 11.60
N ASP A 40 34.34 1.69 11.16
CA ASP A 40 35.11 0.46 10.97
C ASP A 40 35.51 -0.14 12.36
N GLY A 41 35.82 0.71 13.32
CA GLY A 41 36.06 0.30 14.70
C GLY A 41 34.84 -0.32 15.38
N ASP A 42 33.64 0.18 15.11
CA ASP A 42 32.38 -0.40 15.61
C ASP A 42 32.15 -1.79 14.98
N GLU A 43 32.36 -1.91 13.68
CA GLU A 43 32.28 -3.20 13.00
C GLU A 43 33.27 -4.23 13.59
N GLN A 44 34.53 -3.84 13.77
CA GLN A 44 35.53 -4.75 14.34
C GLN A 44 35.14 -5.19 15.78
N PHE A 45 34.65 -4.26 16.59
CA PHE A 45 34.17 -4.56 17.95
C PHE A 45 33.03 -5.59 17.94
N VAL A 46 32.06 -5.44 17.04
CA VAL A 46 30.93 -6.37 16.90
C VAL A 46 31.40 -7.73 16.38
N ARG A 47 32.36 -7.77 15.44
CA ARG A 47 32.96 -9.02 14.94
C ARG A 47 33.69 -9.78 16.05
N ASP A 48 34.51 -9.09 16.85
CA ASP A 48 35.24 -9.68 17.98
C ASP A 48 34.28 -10.20 19.05
N TYR A 49 33.15 -9.50 19.27
CA TYR A 49 32.12 -9.97 20.17
C TYR A 49 31.43 -11.25 19.65
N ALA A 50 31.08 -11.28 18.38
CA ALA A 50 30.43 -12.43 17.76
C ALA A 50 31.37 -13.66 17.79
N GLU A 51 32.65 -13.49 17.47
CA GLU A 51 33.64 -14.56 17.50
C GLU A 51 33.83 -15.15 18.90
N ARG A 52 34.02 -14.29 19.92
CA ARG A 52 34.15 -14.71 21.33
C ARG A 52 32.97 -15.51 21.86
N ASN A 53 31.77 -15.24 21.34
CA ASN A 53 30.54 -15.90 21.78
C ASN A 53 30.08 -17.02 20.81
N GLY A 54 30.87 -17.34 19.79
CA GLY A 54 30.53 -18.37 18.81
C GLY A 54 29.28 -18.05 17.97
N LEU A 55 28.98 -16.75 17.78
CA LEU A 55 27.82 -16.27 17.05
C LEU A 55 28.16 -16.07 15.56
N LYS A 56 27.22 -16.41 14.69
CA LYS A 56 27.33 -16.10 13.27
C LYS A 56 27.00 -14.64 13.05
N ILE A 57 27.88 -13.93 12.31
CA ILE A 57 27.71 -12.50 12.00
C ILE A 57 27.60 -12.27 10.50
N TYR A 58 26.68 -11.36 10.13
CA TYR A 58 26.52 -10.80 8.81
C TYR A 58 26.76 -9.29 8.88
N VAL A 59 27.56 -8.78 7.96
CA VAL A 59 27.87 -7.34 7.88
C VAL A 59 27.55 -6.85 6.49
N LYS A 60 26.93 -5.68 6.39
CA LYS A 60 26.67 -5.00 5.12
C LYS A 60 27.14 -3.56 5.18
N HIS A 61 27.92 -3.18 4.18
CA HIS A 61 28.39 -1.82 3.96
C HIS A 61 27.42 -1.09 3.04
N PHE A 62 27.18 0.19 3.32
CA PHE A 62 26.24 1.01 2.55
C PHE A 62 26.88 2.32 2.12
N ASP A 63 26.68 2.71 0.86
CA ASP A 63 26.88 4.09 0.42
C ASP A 63 25.65 4.92 0.75
N THR A 64 25.59 5.36 2.01
CA THR A 64 24.45 6.10 2.55
C THR A 64 24.31 7.49 1.93
N MET A 65 25.43 8.12 1.59
CA MET A 65 25.43 9.47 1.00
C MET A 65 24.86 9.46 -0.41
N ASP A 66 25.31 8.52 -1.25
CA ASP A 66 24.80 8.36 -2.61
C ASP A 66 23.29 8.03 -2.59
N TYR A 67 22.88 7.12 -1.73
CA TYR A 67 21.45 6.79 -1.58
C TYR A 67 20.61 8.01 -1.18
N ALA A 68 21.06 8.79 -0.18
CA ALA A 68 20.35 9.97 0.28
C ALA A 68 20.20 11.02 -0.83
N GLN A 69 21.26 11.25 -1.61
CA GLN A 69 21.26 12.19 -2.72
C GLN A 69 20.34 11.73 -3.85
N THR A 70 20.44 10.45 -4.25
CA THR A 70 19.65 9.90 -5.35
C THR A 70 18.15 9.88 -5.06
N HIS A 71 17.76 9.62 -3.80
CA HIS A 71 16.35 9.54 -3.41
C HIS A 71 15.79 10.85 -2.81
N GLY A 72 16.62 11.88 -2.62
CA GLY A 72 16.20 13.16 -2.07
C GLY A 72 15.73 13.09 -0.61
N VAL A 73 16.31 12.18 0.19
CA VAL A 73 15.97 11.95 1.60
C VAL A 73 17.12 12.38 2.51
N SER A 74 16.84 12.58 3.82
CA SER A 74 17.90 12.85 4.79
C SER A 74 18.81 11.62 4.97
N ILE A 75 20.07 11.85 5.38
CA ILE A 75 21.03 10.77 5.68
C ILE A 75 20.47 9.80 6.72
N GLU A 76 19.78 10.31 7.74
CA GLU A 76 19.13 9.48 8.78
C GLU A 76 18.03 8.59 8.18
N MET A 77 17.21 9.15 7.28
CA MET A 77 16.17 8.39 6.58
C MET A 77 16.80 7.35 5.67
N ALA A 78 17.81 7.70 4.89
CA ALA A 78 18.55 6.79 4.03
C ALA A 78 19.14 5.61 4.81
N ALA A 79 19.85 5.90 5.92
CA ALA A 79 20.41 4.86 6.79
C ALA A 79 19.32 3.94 7.38
N ARG A 80 18.17 4.51 7.72
CA ARG A 80 17.02 3.74 8.23
C ARG A 80 16.43 2.84 7.15
N GLU A 81 16.16 3.34 5.96
CA GLU A 81 15.59 2.58 4.85
C GLU A 81 16.51 1.43 4.43
N LEU A 82 17.79 1.72 4.22
CA LEU A 82 18.81 0.73 3.87
C LEU A 82 18.93 -0.37 4.92
N ARG A 83 18.93 0.01 6.21
CA ARG A 83 18.98 -0.94 7.34
C ARG A 83 17.83 -1.92 7.33
N TYR A 84 16.60 -1.42 7.30
CA TYR A 84 15.43 -2.30 7.39
C TYR A 84 15.20 -3.12 6.12
N ALA A 85 15.50 -2.57 4.95
CA ALA A 85 15.45 -3.32 3.70
C ALA A 85 16.42 -4.51 3.73
N TRP A 86 17.66 -4.29 4.19
CA TRP A 86 18.61 -5.38 4.30
C TRP A 86 18.30 -6.38 5.39
N PHE A 87 17.81 -5.95 6.53
CA PHE A 87 17.41 -6.88 7.59
C PHE A 87 16.29 -7.80 7.13
N GLU A 88 15.33 -7.30 6.35
CA GLU A 88 14.26 -8.12 5.78
C GLU A 88 14.78 -9.07 4.69
N GLU A 89 15.67 -8.61 3.81
CA GLU A 89 16.37 -9.46 2.84
C GLU A 89 17.09 -10.62 3.54
N LEU A 90 17.88 -10.29 4.58
CA LEU A 90 18.64 -11.28 5.35
C LEU A 90 17.71 -12.26 6.09
N ARG A 91 16.60 -11.75 6.66
CA ARG A 91 15.59 -12.57 7.33
C ARG A 91 15.01 -13.62 6.41
N LEU A 92 14.61 -13.21 5.21
CA LEU A 92 14.06 -14.11 4.20
C LEU A 92 15.10 -15.12 3.71
N GLN A 93 16.34 -14.67 3.46
CA GLN A 93 17.44 -15.52 3.01
C GLN A 93 17.80 -16.62 4.02
N LEU A 94 17.74 -16.29 5.32
CA LEU A 94 18.08 -17.23 6.39
C LEU A 94 16.87 -17.97 6.96
N ASN A 95 15.66 -17.66 6.48
CA ASN A 95 14.39 -18.23 6.94
C ASN A 95 14.17 -18.06 8.45
N TYR A 96 14.44 -16.86 8.97
CA TYR A 96 14.12 -16.49 10.35
C TYR A 96 12.76 -15.78 10.45
N ASP A 97 12.09 -15.92 11.60
CA ASP A 97 10.78 -15.32 11.83
C ASP A 97 10.89 -13.85 12.23
N TYR A 98 11.92 -13.47 13.01
CA TYR A 98 12.00 -12.16 13.65
C TYR A 98 13.36 -11.48 13.50
N ILE A 99 13.30 -10.14 13.56
CA ILE A 99 14.42 -9.22 13.68
C ILE A 99 14.31 -8.51 15.03
N ALA A 100 15.26 -8.73 15.93
CA ALA A 100 15.32 -8.08 17.23
C ALA A 100 16.11 -6.78 17.15
N VAL A 101 15.53 -5.68 17.66
CA VAL A 101 16.16 -4.36 17.74
C VAL A 101 16.08 -3.82 19.16
N ALA A 102 17.12 -3.12 19.60
CA ALA A 102 17.31 -2.68 20.98
C ALA A 102 16.66 -1.30 21.28
N HIS A 103 15.47 -1.03 20.74
CA HIS A 103 14.70 0.15 21.14
C HIS A 103 14.22 0.00 22.59
N HIS A 104 14.25 1.09 23.34
CA HIS A 104 13.94 1.13 24.78
C HIS A 104 12.92 2.22 25.12
N ALA A 105 12.54 2.36 26.39
CA ALA A 105 11.51 3.28 26.85
C ALA A 105 11.76 4.76 26.49
N ASN A 106 13.03 5.21 26.52
CA ASN A 106 13.34 6.59 26.13
C ASN A 106 13.12 6.83 24.62
N ASP A 107 13.38 5.83 23.76
CA ASP A 107 13.05 5.93 22.31
C ASP A 107 11.53 6.04 22.09
N GLN A 108 10.75 5.41 22.96
CA GLN A 108 9.30 5.50 22.96
C GLN A 108 8.84 6.93 23.23
N LEU A 109 9.42 7.58 24.28
CA LEU A 109 9.16 8.99 24.59
C LEU A 109 9.55 9.93 23.44
N GLU A 110 10.74 9.74 22.90
CA GLU A 110 11.22 10.53 21.75
C GLU A 110 10.26 10.41 20.54
N THR A 111 9.86 9.19 20.21
CA THR A 111 8.93 8.93 19.10
C THR A 111 7.56 9.56 19.36
N PHE A 112 7.05 9.47 20.58
CA PHE A 112 5.80 10.10 20.98
C PHE A 112 5.84 11.62 20.76
N PHE A 113 6.88 12.30 21.28
CA PHE A 113 6.99 13.76 21.14
C PHE A 113 7.23 14.20 19.70
N ILE A 114 8.03 13.48 18.92
CA ILE A 114 8.20 13.76 17.50
C ILE A 114 6.85 13.71 16.75
N ASN A 115 6.06 12.67 17.03
CA ASN A 115 4.74 12.49 16.40
C ASN A 115 3.73 13.54 16.91
N LEU A 116 3.76 13.88 18.18
CA LEU A 116 2.91 14.93 18.77
C LEU A 116 3.17 16.29 18.11
N LEU A 117 4.45 16.67 17.95
CA LEU A 117 4.86 17.92 17.31
C LEU A 117 4.53 17.96 15.82
N ARG A 118 4.35 16.82 15.18
CA ARG A 118 3.89 16.69 13.79
C ARG A 118 2.37 16.68 13.65
N GLY A 119 1.62 16.80 14.74
CA GLY A 119 0.17 16.76 14.72
C GLY A 119 -0.42 15.36 14.46
N ALA A 120 0.29 14.31 14.84
CA ALA A 120 -0.21 12.95 14.64
C ALA A 120 -1.44 12.64 15.50
N GLY A 121 -2.42 11.93 14.91
CA GLY A 121 -3.54 11.36 15.65
C GLY A 121 -3.15 10.12 16.48
N ILE A 122 -4.16 9.44 17.06
CA ILE A 122 -4.00 8.29 17.96
C ILE A 122 -3.05 7.21 17.44
N ARG A 123 -3.08 6.92 16.14
CA ARG A 123 -2.18 5.91 15.52
C ARG A 123 -0.70 6.29 15.60
N GLY A 124 -0.36 7.57 15.51
CA GLY A 124 1.01 8.05 15.66
C GLY A 124 1.42 8.17 17.12
N LEU A 125 0.47 8.58 17.99
CA LEU A 125 0.72 8.79 19.41
C LEU A 125 0.78 7.49 20.22
N LYS A 126 0.30 6.37 19.72
CA LYS A 126 0.43 5.05 20.36
C LYS A 126 1.89 4.55 20.48
N GLY A 127 2.84 5.29 19.93
CA GLY A 127 4.27 4.96 19.95
C GLY A 127 4.62 3.70 19.16
N MET A 128 5.81 3.15 19.43
CA MET A 128 6.26 1.88 18.88
C MET A 128 5.55 0.71 19.58
N GLN A 129 5.35 -0.37 18.84
CA GLN A 129 4.79 -1.59 19.41
C GLN A 129 5.91 -2.60 19.72
N PRO A 130 5.77 -3.44 20.76
CA PRO A 130 6.73 -4.51 21.05
C PRO A 130 6.98 -5.43 19.87
N VAL A 131 5.93 -5.71 19.10
CA VAL A 131 5.99 -6.46 17.85
C VAL A 131 5.35 -5.64 16.74
N ASN A 132 6.06 -5.49 15.62
CA ASN A 132 5.53 -4.83 14.43
C ASN A 132 5.98 -5.59 13.16
N GLY A 133 5.08 -6.40 12.61
CA GLY A 133 5.44 -7.38 11.58
C GLY A 133 6.50 -8.36 12.09
N HIS A 134 7.64 -8.40 11.44
CA HIS A 134 8.77 -9.25 11.84
C HIS A 134 9.76 -8.59 12.81
N ILE A 135 9.54 -7.34 13.18
CA ILE A 135 10.42 -6.59 14.08
C ILE A 135 9.92 -6.75 15.52
N ILE A 136 10.80 -7.21 16.41
CA ILE A 136 10.55 -7.30 17.85
C ILE A 136 11.46 -6.35 18.63
N ARG A 137 10.98 -5.81 19.76
CA ARG A 137 11.65 -4.84 20.61
C ARG A 137 11.63 -5.30 22.05
N PRO A 138 12.52 -6.24 22.45
CA PRO A 138 12.46 -6.84 23.79
C PRO A 138 12.74 -5.86 24.93
N LEU A 139 13.43 -4.74 24.65
CA LEU A 139 13.77 -3.72 25.66
C LEU A 139 12.81 -2.53 25.69
N LEU A 140 11.67 -2.58 24.97
CA LEU A 140 10.82 -1.40 24.77
C LEU A 140 10.28 -0.78 26.05
N ASP A 141 10.06 -1.61 27.07
CA ASP A 141 9.54 -1.18 28.37
C ASP A 141 10.65 -0.96 29.42
N VAL A 142 11.93 -1.12 29.04
CA VAL A 142 13.09 -0.95 29.92
C VAL A 142 13.65 0.46 29.76
N SER A 143 13.94 1.14 30.86
CA SER A 143 14.55 2.46 30.85
C SER A 143 16.03 2.41 30.44
N ARG A 144 16.56 3.52 29.94
CA ARG A 144 18.00 3.61 29.64
C ARG A 144 18.87 3.49 30.88
N GLU A 145 18.38 3.95 32.01
CA GLU A 145 19.03 3.87 33.30
C GLU A 145 19.19 2.40 33.74
N GLU A 146 18.15 1.58 33.60
CA GLU A 146 18.19 0.14 33.87
C GLU A 146 19.13 -0.59 32.92
N ILE A 147 19.11 -0.24 31.63
CA ILE A 147 20.05 -0.80 30.62
C ILE A 147 21.50 -0.49 31.00
N HIS A 148 21.78 0.76 31.40
CA HIS A 148 23.10 1.19 31.77
C HIS A 148 23.57 0.49 33.06
N GLN A 149 22.71 0.41 34.06
CA GLN A 149 23.01 -0.31 35.31
C GLN A 149 23.29 -1.79 35.04
N TYR A 150 22.47 -2.45 34.26
CA TYR A 150 22.67 -3.84 33.85
C TYR A 150 24.00 -4.05 33.14
N ALA A 151 24.39 -3.15 32.26
CA ALA A 151 25.65 -3.23 31.53
C ALA A 151 26.86 -3.15 32.48
N ILE A 152 26.82 -2.27 33.50
CA ILE A 152 27.87 -2.14 34.48
C ILE A 152 27.95 -3.39 35.36
N GLU A 153 26.82 -3.85 35.93
CA GLU A 153 26.75 -5.01 36.83
C GLU A 153 27.23 -6.30 36.15
N ASN A 154 27.01 -6.44 34.85
CA ASN A 154 27.40 -7.62 34.09
C ASN A 154 28.70 -7.43 33.30
N HIS A 155 29.43 -6.33 33.52
CA HIS A 155 30.71 -6.03 32.87
C HIS A 155 30.63 -6.12 31.36
N ILE A 156 29.52 -5.66 30.76
CA ILE A 156 29.32 -5.66 29.33
C ILE A 156 30.15 -4.52 28.71
N ALA A 157 30.98 -4.81 27.75
CA ALA A 157 31.70 -3.80 26.99
C ALA A 157 30.81 -3.24 25.87
N TRP A 158 30.87 -1.93 25.63
CA TRP A 158 30.20 -1.26 24.54
C TRP A 158 31.06 -0.13 23.96
N ARG A 159 30.68 0.40 22.81
CA ARG A 159 31.27 1.60 22.23
C ARG A 159 30.31 2.77 22.35
N GLU A 160 30.83 3.93 22.71
CA GLU A 160 30.02 5.15 22.76
C GLU A 160 29.95 5.83 21.39
N ASP A 161 28.77 6.27 21.01
CA ASP A 161 28.55 7.07 19.81
C ASP A 161 28.49 8.55 20.18
N TYR A 162 29.59 9.26 19.97
CA TYR A 162 29.71 10.70 20.29
C TYR A 162 28.76 11.58 19.46
N THR A 163 28.26 11.12 18.33
CA THR A 163 27.27 11.88 17.52
C THR A 163 25.90 11.98 18.19
N ASN A 164 25.64 11.19 19.21
CA ASN A 164 24.44 11.30 20.05
C ASN A 164 24.39 12.62 20.85
N ALA A 165 25.49 13.37 20.94
CA ALA A 165 25.56 14.66 21.61
C ALA A 165 25.14 15.86 20.74
N GLU A 166 25.04 15.70 19.41
CA GLU A 166 24.66 16.78 18.52
C GLU A 166 23.17 17.10 18.60
N THR A 167 22.82 18.32 19.00
CA THR A 167 21.43 18.78 19.20
C THR A 167 20.75 19.26 17.91
N GLN A 168 21.37 19.12 16.74
CA GLN A 168 20.82 19.58 15.47
C GLN A 168 19.55 18.83 15.07
N PHE A 169 19.39 17.58 15.47
CA PHE A 169 18.23 16.76 15.14
C PHE A 169 17.13 16.88 16.20
N LEU A 170 15.88 16.91 15.76
CA LEU A 170 14.70 17.02 16.65
C LEU A 170 14.70 15.97 17.76
N ARG A 171 15.16 14.74 17.47
CA ARG A 171 15.26 13.65 18.45
C ARG A 171 16.23 13.99 19.58
N ASN A 172 17.39 14.52 19.27
CA ASN A 172 18.39 14.93 20.25
C ASN A 172 17.93 16.12 21.09
N LYS A 173 17.21 17.10 20.48
CA LYS A 173 16.58 18.18 21.26
C LYS A 173 15.56 17.66 22.26
N ILE A 174 14.72 16.71 21.87
CA ILE A 174 13.77 16.10 22.79
C ILE A 174 14.52 15.43 23.93
N ARG A 175 15.57 14.65 23.64
CA ARG A 175 16.38 13.92 24.63
C ARG A 175 17.10 14.86 25.60
N HIS A 176 17.74 15.91 25.10
CA HIS A 176 18.63 16.76 25.88
C HIS A 176 17.96 18.00 26.47
N GLU A 177 16.86 18.47 25.88
CA GLU A 177 16.18 19.68 26.32
C GLU A 177 14.79 19.35 26.93
N LEU A 178 13.93 18.63 26.22
CA LEU A 178 12.54 18.42 26.66
C LEU A 178 12.42 17.40 27.81
N LEU A 179 13.05 16.23 27.70
CA LEU A 179 12.94 15.20 28.73
C LEU A 179 13.50 15.64 30.08
N PRO A 180 14.63 16.36 30.17
CA PRO A 180 15.09 16.94 31.46
C PRO A 180 14.12 17.96 32.06
N VAL A 181 13.43 18.77 31.24
CA VAL A 181 12.38 19.66 31.73
C VAL A 181 11.23 18.88 32.34
N ILE A 182 10.79 17.78 31.71
CA ILE A 182 9.75 16.89 32.27
C ILE A 182 10.18 16.34 33.62
N ASP A 183 11.43 15.89 33.76
CA ASP A 183 11.97 15.38 35.03
C ASP A 183 12.00 16.46 36.10
N SER A 184 12.28 17.72 35.74
CA SER A 184 12.27 18.85 36.66
C SER A 184 10.87 19.20 37.18
N ILE A 185 9.83 18.96 36.38
CA ILE A 185 8.43 19.20 36.71
C ILE A 185 7.88 18.05 37.56
N SER A 186 8.17 16.81 37.17
CA SER A 186 7.67 15.61 37.85
C SER A 186 8.67 14.47 37.74
N LYS A 187 9.09 13.94 38.88
CA LYS A 187 9.97 12.76 38.95
C LYS A 187 9.37 11.52 38.26
N GLU A 188 8.04 11.43 38.20
CA GLU A 188 7.30 10.33 37.60
C GLU A 188 6.80 10.70 36.19
N GLY A 189 7.18 11.87 35.65
CA GLY A 189 6.65 12.43 34.44
C GLY A 189 6.87 11.50 33.23
N ARG A 190 8.06 10.94 33.06
CA ARG A 190 8.35 9.97 31.99
C ARG A 190 7.50 8.71 32.11
N ALA A 191 7.38 8.14 33.30
CA ALA A 191 6.57 6.95 33.53
C ALA A 191 5.08 7.20 33.25
N ALA A 192 4.57 8.38 33.65
CA ALA A 192 3.19 8.78 33.38
C ALA A 192 2.93 8.92 31.87
N ILE A 193 3.88 9.48 31.11
CA ILE A 193 3.77 9.60 29.64
C ILE A 193 3.81 8.20 28.98
N LEU A 194 4.72 7.32 29.39
CA LEU A 194 4.79 5.93 28.90
C LEU A 194 3.47 5.19 29.15
N LYS A 195 2.88 5.36 30.33
CA LYS A 195 1.56 4.82 30.66
C LYS A 195 0.47 5.38 29.72
N SER A 196 0.51 6.69 29.43
CA SER A 196 -0.43 7.30 28.49
C SER A 196 -0.27 6.74 27.08
N ILE A 197 0.97 6.50 26.61
CA ILE A 197 1.26 5.85 25.34
C ILE A 197 0.66 4.44 25.30
N SER A 198 0.78 3.66 26.37
CA SER A 198 0.20 2.32 26.49
C SER A 198 -1.34 2.36 26.41
N HIS A 199 -1.98 3.32 27.09
CA HIS A 199 -3.44 3.52 26.99
C HIS A 199 -3.85 3.84 25.55
N LEU A 200 -3.17 4.81 24.90
CA LEU A 200 -3.43 5.16 23.52
C LEU A 200 -3.23 3.97 22.57
N ALA A 201 -2.26 3.08 22.85
CA ALA A 201 -2.07 1.87 22.06
C ALA A 201 -3.27 0.92 22.18
N SER A 202 -3.74 0.66 23.39
CA SER A 202 -4.92 -0.19 23.64
C SER A 202 -6.20 0.39 23.04
N GLU A 203 -6.42 1.69 23.22
CA GLU A 203 -7.57 2.39 22.62
C GLU A 203 -7.53 2.35 21.09
N ASN A 204 -6.34 2.50 20.50
CA ASN A 204 -6.19 2.40 19.06
C ASN A 204 -6.47 0.99 18.50
N GLU A 205 -6.16 -0.07 19.24
CA GLU A 205 -6.52 -1.44 18.82
C GLU A 205 -8.03 -1.61 18.77
N LEU A 206 -8.73 -1.23 19.86
CA LEU A 206 -10.18 -1.25 19.88
C LEU A 206 -10.79 -0.40 18.76
N TYR A 207 -10.27 0.80 18.56
CA TYR A 207 -10.71 1.68 17.48
C TYR A 207 -10.54 1.02 16.10
N ARG A 208 -9.40 0.37 15.84
CA ARG A 208 -9.16 -0.33 14.57
C ARG A 208 -10.12 -1.50 14.33
N GLU A 209 -10.45 -2.26 15.36
CA GLU A 209 -11.41 -3.35 15.27
C GLU A 209 -12.80 -2.82 14.92
N LEU A 210 -13.27 -1.77 15.62
CA LEU A 210 -14.55 -1.13 15.34
C LEU A 210 -14.62 -0.55 13.91
N VAL A 211 -13.54 0.09 13.45
CA VAL A 211 -13.44 0.61 12.07
C VAL A 211 -13.49 -0.54 11.06
N LYS A 212 -12.75 -1.64 11.30
CA LYS A 212 -12.74 -2.80 10.42
C LYS A 212 -14.12 -3.46 10.32
N GLU A 213 -14.80 -3.64 11.45
CA GLU A 213 -16.18 -4.16 11.48
C GLU A 213 -17.13 -3.23 10.71
N LYS A 214 -16.96 -1.92 10.91
CA LYS A 214 -17.79 -0.93 10.23
C LYS A 214 -17.58 -0.95 8.71
N LEU A 215 -16.33 -0.96 8.25
CA LEU A 215 -15.99 -1.06 6.84
C LEU A 215 -16.49 -2.38 6.23
N ALA A 216 -16.36 -3.50 6.95
CA ALA A 216 -16.88 -4.79 6.50
C ALA A 216 -18.41 -4.78 6.33
N SER A 217 -19.14 -4.13 7.25
CA SER A 217 -20.59 -3.97 7.13
C SER A 217 -21.01 -3.11 5.93
N CYS A 218 -20.20 -2.10 5.57
CA CYS A 218 -20.45 -1.24 4.42
C CYS A 218 -20.20 -1.96 3.09
N THR A 219 -19.16 -2.79 3.01
CA THR A 219 -18.79 -3.51 1.78
C THR A 219 -19.62 -4.76 1.51
N SER A 220 -20.13 -5.45 2.55
CA SER A 220 -20.93 -6.68 2.40
C SER A 220 -22.29 -6.48 1.74
N LEU A 221 -22.90 -5.31 1.89
CA LEU A 221 -24.21 -4.99 1.29
C LEU A 221 -24.19 -4.86 -0.24
N ARG A 222 -23.01 -4.71 -0.86
CA ARG A 222 -22.86 -4.64 -2.33
C ARG A 222 -22.61 -5.98 -3.00
N ALA A 223 -22.01 -6.95 -2.29
CA ALA A 223 -21.72 -8.28 -2.84
C ALA A 223 -23.00 -9.01 -3.28
N GLU A 224 -24.10 -8.80 -2.57
CA GLU A 224 -25.38 -9.47 -2.84
C GLU A 224 -26.13 -8.92 -4.07
N ARG A 225 -25.82 -7.70 -4.51
CA ARG A 225 -26.60 -7.02 -5.56
C ARG A 225 -26.07 -7.13 -6.98
N SER A 226 -24.79 -7.46 -7.21
CA SER A 226 -24.20 -7.31 -8.56
C SER A 226 -23.63 -8.57 -9.20
N GLY A 227 -23.44 -9.68 -8.50
CA GLY A 227 -22.91 -10.94 -9.10
C GLY A 227 -21.56 -10.82 -9.84
N ALA A 228 -20.95 -9.64 -9.84
CA ALA A 228 -19.68 -9.35 -10.53
C ALA A 228 -18.51 -9.40 -9.55
N ARG A 229 -17.34 -9.84 -10.03
CA ARG A 229 -16.06 -9.75 -9.29
C ARG A 229 -15.86 -8.32 -8.82
N GLN A 230 -15.81 -8.12 -7.49
CA GLN A 230 -15.71 -6.80 -6.89
C GLN A 230 -14.33 -6.16 -7.13
N PRO A 231 -14.26 -4.83 -7.34
CA PRO A 231 -13.04 -4.05 -7.09
C PRO A 231 -12.66 -4.17 -5.60
N GLU A 232 -11.36 -3.95 -5.27
CA GLU A 232 -10.81 -4.12 -3.91
C GLU A 232 -11.55 -3.36 -2.80
N GLY A 233 -12.40 -2.40 -3.14
CA GLY A 233 -13.33 -1.76 -2.22
C GLY A 233 -14.17 -0.68 -2.89
N SER A 234 -15.38 -0.52 -2.40
CA SER A 234 -16.27 0.60 -2.76
C SER A 234 -17.10 1.01 -1.54
N LEU A 235 -17.21 2.32 -1.33
CA LEU A 235 -18.13 2.91 -0.36
C LEU A 235 -19.20 3.71 -1.10
N THR A 236 -20.45 3.62 -0.64
CA THR A 236 -21.52 4.47 -1.18
C THR A 236 -21.38 5.88 -0.64
N GLU A 237 -21.83 6.87 -1.41
CA GLU A 237 -21.92 8.26 -0.97
C GLU A 237 -22.67 8.37 0.37
N ARG A 238 -23.80 7.67 0.51
CA ARG A 238 -24.61 7.66 1.74
C ARG A 238 -23.82 7.14 2.94
N GLU A 239 -23.00 6.09 2.77
CA GLU A 239 -22.17 5.54 3.84
C GLU A 239 -21.10 6.54 4.28
N VAL A 240 -20.43 7.20 3.32
CA VAL A 240 -19.44 8.23 3.62
C VAL A 240 -20.08 9.46 4.28
N MET A 241 -21.22 9.94 3.77
CA MET A 241 -21.91 11.09 4.34
C MET A 241 -22.46 10.80 5.75
N THR A 242 -22.91 9.56 6.01
CA THR A 242 -23.45 9.17 7.32
C THR A 242 -22.35 8.96 8.36
N GLN A 243 -21.18 8.41 7.95
CA GLN A 243 -20.09 8.04 8.86
C GLN A 243 -18.98 9.10 8.93
N GLY A 244 -19.03 10.08 8.03
CA GLY A 244 -18.14 11.22 7.99
C GLY A 244 -16.77 10.96 7.36
N LYS A 245 -16.02 12.05 7.18
CA LYS A 245 -14.68 12.11 6.61
C LYS A 245 -13.69 11.16 7.28
N GLN A 246 -13.87 10.89 8.59
CA GLN A 246 -12.96 10.04 9.34
C GLN A 246 -13.00 8.58 8.85
N LEU A 247 -14.18 8.03 8.56
CA LEU A 247 -14.29 6.66 8.02
C LEU A 247 -13.66 6.58 6.62
N LEU A 248 -13.85 7.62 5.80
CA LEU A 248 -13.21 7.71 4.48
C LEU A 248 -11.68 7.71 4.60
N PHE A 249 -11.14 8.47 5.57
CA PHE A 249 -9.71 8.50 5.84
C PHE A 249 -9.19 7.13 6.29
N GLU A 250 -9.88 6.46 7.20
CA GLU A 250 -9.50 5.13 7.69
C GLU A 250 -9.55 4.08 6.58
N TRP A 251 -10.49 4.20 5.64
CA TRP A 251 -10.56 3.32 4.48
C TRP A 251 -9.42 3.54 3.49
N LEU A 252 -9.12 4.79 3.14
CA LEU A 252 -8.19 5.12 2.05
C LEU A 252 -6.72 5.15 2.46
N ARG A 253 -6.43 5.36 3.74
CA ARG A 253 -5.05 5.52 4.21
C ARG A 253 -4.16 4.29 4.01
N ASP A 254 -4.74 3.10 4.16
CA ASP A 254 -4.01 1.84 4.01
C ASP A 254 -3.62 1.60 2.52
N TYR A 255 -4.21 2.38 1.62
CA TYR A 255 -3.92 2.42 0.19
C TYR A 255 -3.06 3.63 -0.23
N GLY A 256 -2.41 4.29 0.74
CA GLY A 256 -1.43 5.35 0.51
C GLY A 256 -1.99 6.76 0.29
N PHE A 257 -3.26 7.01 0.60
CA PHE A 257 -3.83 8.36 0.59
C PHE A 257 -3.56 9.08 1.91
N ASN A 258 -3.13 10.34 1.84
CA ASN A 258 -2.92 11.19 3.02
C ASN A 258 -4.19 11.97 3.42
N SER A 259 -4.14 12.66 4.57
CA SER A 259 -5.29 13.40 5.12
C SER A 259 -5.79 14.51 4.20
N ASP A 260 -4.88 15.19 3.49
CA ASP A 260 -5.23 16.29 2.60
C ASP A 260 -5.91 15.77 1.33
N GLN A 261 -5.38 14.69 0.76
CA GLN A 261 -6.02 14.02 -0.37
C GLN A 261 -7.43 13.53 -0.01
N VAL A 262 -7.60 12.93 1.17
CA VAL A 262 -8.92 12.49 1.64
C VAL A 262 -9.87 13.67 1.85
N HIS A 263 -9.36 14.82 2.29
CA HIS A 263 -10.16 16.04 2.35
C HIS A 263 -10.70 16.44 0.98
N PHE A 264 -9.83 16.50 -0.03
CA PHE A 264 -10.23 16.85 -1.39
C PHE A 264 -11.19 15.82 -2.00
N ILE A 265 -10.98 14.52 -1.73
CA ILE A 265 -11.90 13.46 -2.16
C ILE A 265 -13.29 13.68 -1.54
N TYR A 266 -13.34 13.93 -0.22
CA TYR A 266 -14.60 14.15 0.49
C TYR A 266 -15.38 15.37 -0.05
N GLU A 267 -14.71 16.49 -0.26
CA GLU A 267 -15.33 17.70 -0.85
C GLU A 267 -15.80 17.46 -2.29
N ALA A 268 -15.05 16.69 -3.07
CA ALA A 268 -15.38 16.41 -4.46
C ALA A 268 -16.53 15.41 -4.63
N MET A 269 -16.94 14.68 -3.59
CA MET A 269 -18.06 13.72 -3.66
C MET A 269 -19.39 14.35 -4.09
N ASN A 270 -19.59 15.64 -3.79
CA ASN A 270 -20.76 16.38 -4.24
C ASN A 270 -20.62 16.94 -5.67
N GLY A 271 -19.51 16.64 -6.36
CA GLY A 271 -19.17 17.14 -7.67
C GLY A 271 -19.59 16.22 -8.82
N GLN A 272 -18.86 16.32 -9.93
CA GLN A 272 -19.14 15.52 -11.13
C GLN A 272 -18.56 14.10 -11.00
N PRO A 273 -19.33 13.04 -11.31
CA PRO A 273 -18.83 11.67 -11.42
C PRO A 273 -17.73 11.57 -12.48
N GLY A 274 -16.74 10.71 -12.22
CA GLY A 274 -15.58 10.49 -13.09
C GLY A 274 -14.31 11.17 -12.61
N THR A 275 -14.37 12.02 -11.58
CA THR A 275 -13.18 12.63 -10.97
C THR A 275 -12.35 11.55 -10.25
N SER A 276 -11.04 11.55 -10.50
CA SER A 276 -10.13 10.54 -9.95
C SER A 276 -8.98 11.19 -9.16
N PHE A 277 -8.60 10.53 -8.06
CA PHE A 277 -7.47 10.88 -7.20
C PHE A 277 -6.51 9.70 -7.12
N PHE A 278 -5.22 9.98 -7.00
CA PHE A 278 -4.18 8.98 -7.08
C PHE A 278 -3.30 8.97 -5.83
N SER A 279 -3.04 7.78 -5.31
CA SER A 279 -1.94 7.50 -4.39
C SER A 279 -0.79 6.84 -5.16
N PRO A 280 0.35 6.52 -4.54
CA PRO A 280 1.41 5.76 -5.21
C PRO A 280 0.99 4.38 -5.72
N THR A 281 -0.04 3.78 -5.15
CA THR A 281 -0.45 2.39 -5.40
C THR A 281 -1.87 2.23 -5.91
N HIS A 282 -2.76 3.21 -5.65
CA HIS A 282 -4.20 3.08 -5.94
C HIS A 282 -4.78 4.36 -6.53
N ARG A 283 -5.89 4.18 -7.26
CA ARG A 283 -6.76 5.24 -7.76
C ARG A 283 -8.12 5.16 -7.08
N VAL A 284 -8.62 6.28 -6.57
CA VAL A 284 -10.02 6.44 -6.15
C VAL A 284 -10.77 7.24 -7.21
N THR A 285 -11.87 6.73 -7.68
CA THR A 285 -12.76 7.41 -8.66
C THR A 285 -14.11 7.68 -8.01
N ILE A 286 -14.60 8.91 -8.16
CA ILE A 286 -15.96 9.28 -7.78
C ILE A 286 -16.91 8.77 -8.85
N GLU A 287 -17.74 7.81 -8.50
CA GLU A 287 -18.81 7.29 -9.35
C GLU A 287 -20.17 7.82 -8.90
N ARG A 288 -21.22 7.58 -9.69
CA ARG A 288 -22.59 8.08 -9.41
C ARG A 288 -23.17 7.60 -8.08
N ASP A 289 -22.76 6.40 -7.66
CA ASP A 289 -23.31 5.74 -6.47
C ASP A 289 -22.30 5.69 -5.31
N GLY A 290 -21.14 6.36 -5.43
CA GLY A 290 -20.10 6.41 -4.41
C GLY A 290 -18.68 6.41 -4.96
N LEU A 291 -17.76 5.86 -4.20
CA LEU A 291 -16.33 5.80 -4.51
C LEU A 291 -15.91 4.40 -4.93
N GLU A 292 -15.10 4.31 -5.98
CA GLU A 292 -14.47 3.07 -6.44
C GLU A 292 -12.97 3.16 -6.26
N LEU A 293 -12.38 2.23 -5.51
CA LEU A 293 -10.95 2.11 -5.29
C LEU A 293 -10.37 1.01 -6.19
N THR A 294 -9.35 1.35 -6.97
CA THR A 294 -8.69 0.42 -7.89
C THR A 294 -7.16 0.52 -7.75
N PRO A 295 -6.42 -0.60 -7.79
CA PRO A 295 -4.96 -0.55 -7.81
C PRO A 295 -4.47 0.10 -9.09
N ILE A 296 -3.38 0.90 -8.99
CA ILE A 296 -2.61 1.34 -10.15
C ILE A 296 -1.68 0.19 -10.53
N CYS A 297 -2.23 -0.90 -11.02
CA CYS A 297 -1.40 -1.86 -11.72
C CYS A 297 -0.86 -1.16 -12.99
N GLN A 298 0.42 -1.34 -13.29
CA GLN A 298 0.85 -1.27 -14.68
C GLN A 298 -0.07 -2.25 -15.41
N GLN A 299 -1.04 -1.72 -16.13
CA GLN A 299 -1.95 -2.54 -16.90
C GLN A 299 -1.07 -3.33 -17.89
N MET A 300 -0.81 -4.58 -17.57
CA MET A 300 -0.75 -5.54 -18.67
C MET A 300 -2.18 -5.50 -19.25
N ASP A 301 -2.35 -4.78 -20.35
CA ASP A 301 -3.54 -4.92 -21.19
C ASP A 301 -3.62 -6.42 -21.47
N VAL A 302 -4.46 -7.14 -20.75
CA VAL A 302 -4.80 -8.50 -21.13
C VAL A 302 -5.55 -8.32 -22.43
N PRO A 303 -4.97 -8.68 -23.57
CA PRO A 303 -5.61 -8.47 -24.84
C PRO A 303 -6.95 -9.22 -24.81
N VAL A 304 -8.02 -8.50 -25.14
CA VAL A 304 -9.31 -9.15 -25.33
C VAL A 304 -9.16 -10.02 -26.58
N GLU A 305 -9.27 -11.33 -26.40
CA GLU A 305 -9.22 -12.28 -27.50
C GLU A 305 -10.63 -12.56 -27.97
N LEU A 306 -10.81 -12.56 -29.31
CA LEU A 306 -12.05 -12.91 -29.97
C LEU A 306 -11.84 -14.17 -30.80
N SER A 307 -12.73 -15.13 -30.65
CA SER A 307 -12.84 -16.24 -31.57
C SER A 307 -13.86 -15.91 -32.68
N TYR A 308 -13.57 -16.35 -33.89
CA TYR A 308 -14.43 -16.14 -35.04
C TYR A 308 -14.86 -17.47 -35.67
N GLU A 309 -16.13 -17.55 -35.99
CA GLU A 309 -16.70 -18.71 -36.66
C GLU A 309 -17.61 -18.21 -37.80
N GLN A 310 -17.55 -18.85 -38.96
CA GLN A 310 -18.39 -18.51 -40.11
C GLN A 310 -19.35 -19.64 -40.40
N ILE A 311 -20.65 -19.38 -40.36
CA ILE A 311 -21.69 -20.37 -40.57
C ILE A 311 -22.71 -19.90 -41.63
N PRO A 312 -23.38 -20.82 -42.34
CA PRO A 312 -24.51 -20.46 -43.23
C PRO A 312 -25.71 -20.01 -42.36
N ASN A 313 -26.51 -19.11 -42.92
CA ASN A 313 -27.79 -18.73 -42.35
C ASN A 313 -28.89 -19.67 -42.93
N ASP A 314 -29.05 -20.81 -42.30
CA ASP A 314 -30.01 -21.85 -42.68
C ASP A 314 -31.13 -22.01 -41.63
N GLU A 315 -32.03 -23.00 -41.83
CA GLU A 315 -33.16 -23.23 -40.97
C GLU A 315 -32.75 -23.63 -39.52
N HIS A 316 -31.50 -23.99 -39.28
CA HIS A 316 -30.95 -24.34 -37.99
C HIS A 316 -30.29 -23.18 -37.24
N PHE A 317 -30.11 -22.03 -37.94
CA PHE A 317 -29.51 -20.84 -37.31
C PHE A 317 -30.48 -20.20 -36.32
N THR A 318 -29.97 -19.92 -35.14
CA THR A 318 -30.71 -19.21 -34.09
C THR A 318 -29.93 -18.00 -33.59
N ILE A 319 -30.65 -16.90 -33.38
CA ILE A 319 -30.03 -15.69 -32.85
C ILE A 319 -29.72 -15.88 -31.35
N ASP A 320 -28.43 -15.83 -31.03
CA ASP A 320 -27.95 -15.76 -29.65
C ASP A 320 -28.07 -14.32 -29.12
N LYS A 321 -28.74 -14.18 -27.99
CA LYS A 321 -28.95 -12.85 -27.34
C LYS A 321 -27.90 -12.50 -26.30
N PHE A 322 -26.91 -13.36 -26.08
CA PHE A 322 -25.84 -13.10 -25.14
C PHE A 322 -24.95 -11.95 -25.61
N PRO A 323 -24.74 -10.90 -24.79
CA PRO A 323 -23.92 -9.74 -25.18
C PRO A 323 -22.47 -10.09 -25.53
N GLN A 324 -21.95 -11.24 -25.04
CA GLN A 324 -20.59 -11.71 -25.32
C GLN A 324 -20.45 -12.36 -26.69
N VAL A 325 -21.55 -12.50 -27.44
CA VAL A 325 -21.58 -13.07 -28.78
C VAL A 325 -22.16 -12.06 -29.75
N ALA A 326 -21.39 -11.71 -30.76
CA ALA A 326 -21.89 -10.92 -31.88
C ALA A 326 -22.15 -11.82 -33.08
N GLN A 327 -23.34 -11.74 -33.63
CA GLN A 327 -23.75 -12.42 -34.89
C GLN A 327 -23.98 -11.35 -35.93
N LEU A 328 -23.13 -11.32 -36.97
CA LEU A 328 -23.04 -10.27 -37.96
C LEU A 328 -23.26 -10.80 -39.38
N ASP A 329 -23.86 -9.99 -40.23
CA ASP A 329 -24.03 -10.27 -41.66
C ASP A 329 -22.67 -10.19 -42.34
N TYR A 330 -22.08 -11.36 -42.68
CA TYR A 330 -20.74 -11.47 -43.23
C TYR A 330 -20.57 -10.68 -44.53
N ASP A 331 -21.61 -10.66 -45.40
CA ASP A 331 -21.56 -10.03 -46.71
C ASP A 331 -21.51 -8.50 -46.65
N LYS A 332 -21.78 -7.92 -45.46
CA LYS A 332 -21.69 -6.48 -45.22
C LYS A 332 -20.38 -6.03 -44.56
N LEU A 333 -19.51 -6.96 -44.20
CA LEU A 333 -18.28 -6.65 -43.52
C LEU A 333 -17.13 -6.36 -44.47
N SER A 334 -16.38 -5.29 -44.23
CA SER A 334 -15.12 -5.01 -44.92
C SER A 334 -13.95 -5.53 -44.03
N PHE A 335 -13.16 -6.43 -44.61
CA PHE A 335 -12.03 -7.06 -43.92
C PHE A 335 -10.69 -6.38 -44.21
N PRO A 336 -9.68 -6.43 -43.26
CA PRO A 336 -9.71 -7.15 -42.00
C PRO A 336 -10.52 -6.44 -40.94
N LEU A 337 -11.14 -7.23 -40.04
CA LEU A 337 -11.74 -6.67 -38.83
C LEU A 337 -10.64 -6.30 -37.82
N GLN A 338 -10.82 -5.19 -37.12
CA GLN A 338 -9.86 -4.67 -36.17
C GLN A 338 -10.50 -4.55 -34.77
N LEU A 339 -9.84 -5.11 -33.76
CA LEU A 339 -10.21 -4.95 -32.37
C LEU A 339 -9.39 -3.81 -31.78
N ARG A 340 -10.04 -2.77 -31.25
CA ARG A 340 -9.37 -1.63 -30.61
C ARG A 340 -10.14 -1.13 -29.40
N LYS A 341 -9.48 -0.39 -28.55
CA LYS A 341 -10.18 0.41 -27.53
C LYS A 341 -11.03 1.47 -28.22
N TRP A 342 -12.16 1.79 -27.59
CA TRP A 342 -12.99 2.89 -28.07
C TRP A 342 -12.27 4.24 -27.96
N GLN A 343 -12.68 5.21 -28.75
CA GLN A 343 -12.11 6.56 -28.78
C GLN A 343 -13.22 7.61 -28.64
N VAL A 344 -12.84 8.80 -28.12
CA VAL A 344 -13.76 9.94 -28.04
C VAL A 344 -14.16 10.34 -29.47
N GLY A 345 -15.47 10.48 -29.68
CA GLY A 345 -16.01 10.77 -31.00
C GLY A 345 -16.53 9.52 -31.77
N ASP A 346 -16.25 8.31 -31.31
CA ASP A 346 -16.78 7.08 -31.88
C ASP A 346 -18.30 7.09 -31.92
N ARG A 347 -18.86 6.69 -33.05
CA ARG A 347 -20.30 6.60 -33.32
C ARG A 347 -20.68 5.24 -33.89
N PHE A 348 -21.85 4.74 -33.53
CA PHE A 348 -22.42 3.52 -34.07
C PHE A 348 -23.94 3.60 -34.10
N HIS A 349 -24.61 2.64 -34.71
CA HIS A 349 -26.06 2.55 -34.75
C HIS A 349 -26.51 1.39 -33.86
N PRO A 350 -26.84 1.64 -32.56
CA PRO A 350 -27.19 0.55 -31.64
C PRO A 350 -28.35 -0.29 -32.18
N LEU A 351 -28.21 -1.63 -32.14
CA LEU A 351 -29.27 -2.55 -32.60
C LEU A 351 -30.63 -2.18 -31.98
N GLY A 352 -31.63 -1.99 -32.86
CA GLY A 352 -32.99 -1.65 -32.47
C GLY A 352 -33.25 -0.15 -32.24
N MET A 353 -32.27 0.73 -32.52
CA MET A 353 -32.43 2.18 -32.44
C MET A 353 -32.37 2.81 -33.84
N LYS A 354 -33.18 3.87 -34.05
CA LYS A 354 -33.10 4.66 -35.27
C LYS A 354 -32.00 5.73 -35.14
N GLY A 355 -31.05 5.72 -36.06
CA GLY A 355 -29.98 6.73 -36.15
C GLY A 355 -28.70 6.37 -35.41
N SER A 356 -27.66 7.19 -35.62
CA SER A 356 -26.35 7.01 -35.02
C SER A 356 -26.30 7.67 -33.64
N LYS A 357 -25.55 7.07 -32.72
CA LYS A 357 -25.32 7.56 -31.36
C LYS A 357 -23.83 7.64 -31.07
N LEU A 358 -23.41 8.69 -30.32
CA LEU A 358 -22.07 8.72 -29.79
C LEU A 358 -21.90 7.57 -28.78
N LEU A 359 -20.74 6.93 -28.82
CA LEU A 359 -20.45 5.81 -27.92
C LEU A 359 -20.36 6.27 -26.46
N SER A 360 -19.88 7.50 -26.23
CA SER A 360 -19.93 8.15 -24.92
C SER A 360 -21.33 8.25 -24.34
N ASP A 361 -22.31 8.64 -25.18
CA ASP A 361 -23.71 8.79 -24.75
C ASP A 361 -24.36 7.40 -24.51
N PHE A 362 -23.99 6.42 -25.34
CA PHE A 362 -24.40 5.04 -25.13
C PHE A 362 -23.91 4.51 -23.79
N PHE A 363 -22.67 4.79 -23.39
CA PHE A 363 -22.14 4.39 -22.09
C PHE A 363 -22.85 5.06 -20.92
N VAL A 364 -23.26 6.34 -21.09
CA VAL A 364 -24.04 7.06 -20.08
C VAL A 364 -25.40 6.39 -19.88
N ASP A 365 -26.10 6.04 -20.96
CA ASP A 365 -27.40 5.36 -20.91
C ASP A 365 -27.29 3.96 -20.28
N GLN A 366 -26.18 3.26 -20.53
CA GLN A 366 -25.91 1.95 -19.93
C GLN A 366 -25.42 2.05 -18.49
N LYS A 367 -25.29 3.28 -17.93
CA LYS A 367 -24.79 3.56 -16.57
C LYS A 367 -23.40 2.91 -16.31
N MET A 368 -22.55 2.91 -17.32
CA MET A 368 -21.20 2.33 -17.19
C MET A 368 -20.33 3.17 -16.28
N THR A 369 -19.59 2.50 -15.39
CA THR A 369 -18.56 3.14 -14.55
C THR A 369 -17.38 3.62 -15.40
N THR A 370 -16.56 4.50 -14.86
CA THR A 370 -15.35 5.01 -15.55
C THR A 370 -14.45 3.87 -15.98
N ARG A 371 -14.23 2.89 -15.09
CA ARG A 371 -13.45 1.69 -15.39
C ARG A 371 -14.03 0.87 -16.54
N GLN A 372 -15.34 0.61 -16.52
CA GLN A 372 -16.00 -0.15 -17.58
C GLN A 372 -15.87 0.53 -18.95
N LYS A 373 -15.82 1.87 -18.99
CA LYS A 373 -15.58 2.63 -20.22
C LYS A 373 -14.12 2.46 -20.67
N GLU A 374 -13.15 2.58 -19.78
CA GLU A 374 -11.72 2.43 -20.09
C GLU A 374 -11.36 1.02 -20.59
N GLU A 375 -12.06 -0.01 -20.09
CA GLU A 375 -11.89 -1.41 -20.48
C GLU A 375 -12.74 -1.81 -21.71
N CYS A 376 -13.48 -0.88 -22.30
CA CYS A 376 -14.37 -1.18 -23.42
C CYS A 376 -13.60 -1.24 -24.76
N TYR A 377 -13.82 -2.32 -25.50
CA TYR A 377 -13.29 -2.53 -26.84
C TYR A 377 -14.42 -2.46 -27.86
N VAL A 378 -14.07 -2.08 -29.09
CA VAL A 378 -14.94 -2.09 -30.24
C VAL A 378 -14.31 -2.93 -31.36
N LEU A 379 -15.15 -3.70 -32.07
CA LEU A 379 -14.76 -4.39 -33.27
C LEU A 379 -15.16 -3.50 -34.44
N THR A 380 -14.21 -3.20 -35.33
CA THR A 380 -14.44 -2.32 -36.50
C THR A 380 -14.13 -3.04 -37.79
N THR A 381 -14.74 -2.58 -38.90
CA THR A 381 -14.37 -2.97 -40.26
C THR A 381 -13.06 -2.31 -40.70
N ALA A 382 -12.52 -2.72 -41.84
CA ALA A 382 -11.36 -2.08 -42.47
C ALA A 382 -11.59 -0.58 -42.76
N ASP A 383 -12.83 -0.18 -42.99
CA ASP A 383 -13.24 1.20 -43.24
C ASP A 383 -13.43 2.01 -41.94
N GLY A 384 -13.20 1.38 -40.77
CA GLY A 384 -13.30 2.01 -39.45
C GLY A 384 -14.72 2.06 -38.86
N GLU A 385 -15.71 1.43 -39.52
CA GLU A 385 -17.07 1.39 -38.97
C GLU A 385 -17.19 0.40 -37.84
N ILE A 386 -17.81 0.82 -36.72
CA ILE A 386 -18.02 -0.05 -35.55
C ILE A 386 -19.12 -1.04 -35.87
N VAL A 387 -18.83 -2.34 -35.76
CA VAL A 387 -19.77 -3.43 -35.97
C VAL A 387 -20.27 -4.01 -34.66
N TRP A 388 -19.45 -3.94 -33.59
CA TRP A 388 -19.79 -4.45 -32.27
C TRP A 388 -19.08 -3.68 -31.18
N VAL A 389 -19.84 -3.22 -30.20
CA VAL A 389 -19.32 -2.79 -28.88
C VAL A 389 -19.17 -4.07 -28.06
N VAL A 390 -17.94 -4.54 -27.89
CA VAL A 390 -17.62 -5.89 -27.40
C VAL A 390 -18.24 -6.15 -26.03
N GLY A 391 -18.96 -7.26 -25.93
CA GLY A 391 -19.66 -7.63 -24.69
C GLY A 391 -20.91 -6.77 -24.39
N ARG A 392 -21.39 -5.98 -25.34
CA ARG A 392 -22.52 -5.06 -25.15
C ARG A 392 -23.54 -5.15 -26.28
N ARG A 393 -23.33 -4.50 -27.41
CA ARG A 393 -24.32 -4.40 -28.47
C ARG A 393 -23.69 -4.31 -29.86
N ILE A 394 -24.27 -4.98 -30.84
CA ILE A 394 -23.90 -4.87 -32.23
C ILE A 394 -24.50 -3.61 -32.86
N ASP A 395 -23.93 -3.19 -34.01
CA ASP A 395 -24.47 -2.14 -34.83
C ASP A 395 -25.61 -2.69 -35.71
N ASP A 396 -26.72 -1.95 -35.78
CA ASP A 396 -27.94 -2.35 -36.50
C ASP A 396 -27.75 -2.57 -37.99
N ARG A 397 -26.77 -1.89 -38.63
CA ARG A 397 -26.46 -2.01 -40.04
C ARG A 397 -25.91 -3.38 -40.42
N PHE A 398 -25.22 -4.02 -39.49
CA PHE A 398 -24.54 -5.30 -39.67
C PHE A 398 -25.29 -6.48 -39.03
N LYS A 399 -26.53 -6.28 -38.60
CA LYS A 399 -27.35 -7.36 -38.06
C LYS A 399 -27.70 -8.42 -39.10
N VAL A 400 -27.87 -9.64 -38.66
CA VAL A 400 -28.41 -10.74 -39.49
C VAL A 400 -29.86 -10.46 -39.84
N THR A 401 -30.22 -10.70 -41.09
CA THR A 401 -31.58 -10.55 -41.65
C THR A 401 -31.94 -11.76 -42.47
N ASP A 402 -33.19 -11.87 -42.90
CA ASP A 402 -33.66 -12.96 -43.80
C ASP A 402 -32.93 -13.00 -45.12
N LYS A 403 -32.22 -11.93 -45.50
CA LYS A 403 -31.43 -11.84 -46.75
C LYS A 403 -29.96 -12.22 -46.55
N THR A 404 -29.50 -12.35 -45.33
CA THR A 404 -28.14 -12.73 -44.99
C THR A 404 -27.90 -14.19 -45.38
N LYS A 405 -26.86 -14.46 -46.12
CA LYS A 405 -26.48 -15.82 -46.54
C LYS A 405 -25.49 -16.46 -45.59
N THR A 406 -24.54 -15.68 -45.13
CA THR A 406 -23.47 -16.13 -44.26
C THR A 406 -23.40 -15.26 -43.01
N VAL A 407 -23.26 -15.89 -41.85
CA VAL A 407 -23.15 -15.21 -40.54
C VAL A 407 -21.74 -15.36 -40.02
N LEU A 408 -21.14 -14.24 -39.62
CA LEU A 408 -19.94 -14.23 -38.81
C LEU A 408 -20.35 -14.21 -37.31
N ILE A 409 -19.91 -15.19 -36.56
CA ILE A 409 -20.03 -15.22 -35.11
C ILE A 409 -18.71 -14.81 -34.51
N ALA A 410 -18.70 -13.74 -33.72
CA ALA A 410 -17.55 -13.32 -32.93
C ALA A 410 -17.88 -13.52 -31.45
N ARG A 411 -17.02 -14.25 -30.71
CA ARG A 411 -17.18 -14.53 -29.25
C ARG A 411 -15.98 -13.95 -28.49
N ARG A 412 -16.26 -13.28 -27.40
CA ARG A 412 -15.24 -12.90 -26.43
C ARG A 412 -14.83 -14.13 -25.63
N MET A 413 -13.54 -14.48 -25.70
CA MET A 413 -12.93 -15.56 -24.92
C MET A 413 -12.63 -15.13 -23.48
#